data_5b6553fe4824cc385806fb6954208f84
#
_entry.id   5b6553fe4824cc385806fb6954208f84
#
_cell.length_a   1.000
_cell.length_b   1.000
_cell.length_c   1.000
_cell.angle_alpha   90.00
_cell.angle_beta   90.00
_cell.angle_gamma   90.00
#
_symmetry.space_group_name_H-M   'P 1'
#
loop_
_entity.id
_entity.type
_entity.pdbx_description
1 polymer ?
#
loop_
_entity_poly.entity_id
_entity_poly.type
_entity_poly.pdbx_seq_one_letter_code
_entity_poly.pdbx_strand_id
1 'polypeptide(L)'
;KQWEDLVCLAAQGPSLVDKPREFVKVDEEIHRRIASGSHNRVVNNVMDVVKNIIHVSRYITTSFVEVRRQAANDHIAIVSALARRDAAEAEENMRIHLQNALQIIMNVDPNILVEGIRTKVAAEYWPGI
;
A
#
# COMPACT_ATOMS: atom_id res chain seq x y z
N LYS A 1 -17.09 13.25 -5.10
CA LYS A 1 -16.02 14.01 -4.44
C LYS A 1 -14.98 13.10 -3.76
N GLN A 2 -15.41 12.12 -2.95
CA GLN A 2 -14.51 11.20 -2.24
C GLN A 2 -13.53 10.47 -3.19
N TRP A 3 -14.02 9.94 -4.29
CA TRP A 3 -13.21 9.22 -5.27
C TRP A 3 -12.36 10.14 -6.14
N GLU A 4 -12.84 11.36 -6.42
CA GLU A 4 -12.08 12.38 -7.14
C GLU A 4 -10.83 12.81 -6.36
N ASP A 5 -10.98 13.04 -5.05
CA ASP A 5 -9.87 13.35 -4.17
C ASP A 5 -8.86 12.20 -4.11
N LEU A 6 -9.35 10.95 -4.19
CA LEU A 6 -8.50 9.76 -4.20
C LEU A 6 -7.77 9.60 -5.54
N VAL A 7 -8.39 9.94 -6.65
CA VAL A 7 -7.74 10.00 -7.98
C VAL A 7 -6.57 10.98 -7.95
N CYS A 8 -6.78 12.18 -7.39
CA CYS A 8 -5.72 13.18 -7.25
C CYS A 8 -4.57 12.69 -6.37
N LEU A 9 -4.88 11.95 -5.31
CA LEU A 9 -3.86 11.37 -4.44
C LEU A 9 -3.04 10.30 -5.16
N ALA A 10 -3.69 9.37 -5.86
CA ALA A 10 -3.03 8.32 -6.63
C ALA A 10 -2.16 8.89 -7.76
N ALA A 11 -2.58 9.98 -8.38
CA ALA A 11 -1.83 10.65 -9.44
C ALA A 11 -0.48 11.20 -8.97
N GLN A 12 -0.26 11.36 -7.67
CA GLN A 12 1.04 11.77 -7.11
C GLN A 12 2.07 10.64 -7.13
N GLY A 13 1.63 9.38 -7.14
CA GLY A 13 2.49 8.21 -7.02
C GLY A 13 3.67 8.19 -7.99
N PRO A 14 3.48 8.36 -9.30
CA PRO A 14 4.58 8.34 -10.27
C PRO A 14 5.69 9.36 -9.99
N SER A 15 5.35 10.55 -9.48
CA SER A 15 6.33 11.58 -9.13
C SER A 15 7.09 11.29 -7.83
N LEU A 16 6.62 10.33 -7.02
CA LEU A 16 7.19 9.97 -5.73
C LEU A 16 8.00 8.66 -5.77
N VAL A 17 8.16 8.04 -6.94
CA VAL A 17 8.86 6.75 -7.09
C VAL A 17 10.28 6.81 -6.54
N ASP A 18 10.98 7.93 -6.70
CA ASP A 18 12.35 8.15 -6.18
C ASP A 18 12.38 8.72 -4.75
N LYS A 19 11.21 8.85 -4.10
CA LYS A 19 11.05 9.37 -2.74
C LYS A 19 10.32 8.34 -1.88
N PRO A 20 11.00 7.28 -1.42
CA PRO A 20 10.35 6.13 -0.78
C PRO A 20 9.54 6.47 0.46
N ARG A 21 9.97 7.42 1.28
CA ARG A 21 9.22 7.81 2.50
C ARG A 21 7.91 8.50 2.16
N GLU A 22 7.91 9.40 1.18
CA GLU A 22 6.73 10.10 0.71
C GLU A 22 5.79 9.14 -0.03
N PHE A 23 6.36 8.22 -0.81
CA PHE A 23 5.61 7.19 -1.51
C PHE A 23 4.81 6.31 -0.52
N VAL A 24 5.44 5.80 0.53
CA VAL A 24 4.79 4.96 1.54
C VAL A 24 3.61 5.68 2.19
N LYS A 25 3.72 6.97 2.50
CA LYS A 25 2.63 7.74 3.07
C LYS A 25 1.43 7.83 2.15
N VAL A 26 1.66 8.07 0.86
CA VAL A 26 0.60 8.11 -0.16
C VAL A 26 -0.02 6.73 -0.34
N ASP A 27 0.79 5.68 -0.42
CA ASP A 27 0.36 4.29 -0.52
C ASP A 27 -0.58 3.90 0.64
N GLU A 28 -0.16 4.15 1.86
CA GLU A 28 -0.96 3.86 3.07
C GLU A 28 -2.28 4.63 3.08
N GLU A 29 -2.25 5.90 2.71
CA GLU A 29 -3.45 6.74 2.69
C GLU A 29 -4.45 6.29 1.61
N ILE A 30 -3.97 5.86 0.44
CA ILE A 30 -4.83 5.29 -0.62
C ILE A 30 -5.57 4.06 -0.09
N HIS A 31 -4.85 3.10 0.46
CA HIS A 31 -5.44 1.87 0.99
C HIS A 31 -6.40 2.14 2.15
N ARG A 32 -6.05 3.05 3.05
CA ARG A 32 -6.91 3.47 4.16
C ARG A 32 -8.23 4.06 3.66
N ARG A 33 -8.17 4.95 2.67
CA ARG A 33 -9.36 5.59 2.10
C ARG A 33 -10.24 4.61 1.34
N ILE A 34 -9.65 3.64 0.62
CA ILE A 34 -10.42 2.58 -0.05
C ILE A 34 -11.19 1.76 0.98
N ALA A 35 -10.54 1.30 2.04
CA ALA A 35 -11.19 0.54 3.11
C ALA A 35 -12.29 1.34 3.81
N SER A 36 -12.02 2.60 4.15
CA SER A 36 -13.00 3.50 4.77
C SER A 36 -14.20 3.77 3.85
N GLY A 37 -13.95 3.87 2.55
CA GLY A 37 -14.99 4.08 1.53
C GLY A 37 -15.95 2.90 1.35
N SER A 38 -15.62 1.73 1.89
CA SER A 38 -16.54 0.58 1.92
C SER A 38 -17.74 0.81 2.84
N HIS A 39 -17.66 1.77 3.76
CA HIS A 39 -18.64 2.01 4.84
C HIS A 39 -18.97 0.77 5.66
N ASN A 40 -18.05 -0.20 5.70
CA ASN A 40 -18.20 -1.45 6.40
C ASN A 40 -17.34 -1.43 7.68
N ARG A 41 -18.01 -1.40 8.84
CA ARG A 41 -17.33 -1.35 10.15
C ARG A 41 -16.45 -2.57 10.41
N VAL A 42 -16.84 -3.74 9.90
CA VAL A 42 -16.04 -4.96 10.07
C VAL A 42 -14.74 -4.84 9.29
N VAL A 43 -14.79 -4.38 8.04
CA VAL A 43 -13.59 -4.13 7.22
C VAL A 43 -12.66 -3.13 7.91
N ASN A 44 -13.20 -2.02 8.41
CA ASN A 44 -12.40 -1.01 9.09
C ASN A 44 -11.75 -1.55 10.38
N ASN A 45 -12.49 -2.32 11.18
CA ASN A 45 -11.96 -2.93 12.40
C ASN A 45 -10.86 -3.96 12.09
N VAL A 46 -11.04 -4.79 11.06
CA VAL A 46 -10.00 -5.74 10.61
C VAL A 46 -8.76 -4.98 10.15
N MET A 47 -8.91 -3.91 9.36
CA MET A 47 -7.79 -3.10 8.91
C MET A 47 -7.03 -2.45 10.08
N ASP A 48 -7.75 -2.01 11.13
CA ASP A 48 -7.12 -1.47 12.33
C ASP A 48 -6.30 -2.52 13.11
N VAL A 49 -6.80 -3.75 13.16
CA VAL A 49 -6.09 -4.85 13.84
C VAL A 49 -4.82 -5.25 13.07
N VAL A 50 -4.90 -5.34 11.74
CA VAL A 50 -3.78 -5.84 10.91
C VAL A 50 -2.85 -4.74 10.41
N LYS A 51 -3.14 -3.46 10.66
CA LYS A 51 -2.39 -2.31 10.12
C LYS A 51 -0.88 -2.38 10.35
N ASN A 52 -0.45 -2.86 11.51
CA ASN A 52 0.98 -2.94 11.83
C ASN A 52 1.69 -4.01 10.97
N ILE A 53 1.02 -5.14 10.72
CA ILE A 53 1.53 -6.20 9.85
C ILE A 53 1.59 -5.70 8.41
N ILE A 54 0.53 -5.05 7.94
CA ILE A 54 0.47 -4.46 6.60
C ILE A 54 1.53 -3.38 6.43
N HIS A 55 1.75 -2.55 7.44
CA HIS A 55 2.78 -1.50 7.42
C HIS A 55 4.19 -2.09 7.22
N VAL A 56 4.52 -3.16 7.95
CA VAL A 56 5.81 -3.85 7.79
C VAL A 56 5.94 -4.44 6.38
N SER A 57 4.92 -5.12 5.87
CA SER A 57 4.94 -5.69 4.53
C SER A 57 5.10 -4.63 3.44
N ARG A 58 4.41 -3.49 3.56
CA ARG A 58 4.58 -2.34 2.66
C ARG A 58 5.99 -1.78 2.71
N TYR A 59 6.55 -1.62 3.89
CA TYR A 59 7.92 -1.14 4.04
C TYR A 59 8.91 -2.01 3.24
N ILE A 60 8.74 -3.32 3.29
CA ILE A 60 9.59 -4.25 2.56
C ILE A 60 9.35 -4.16 1.05
N THR A 61 8.09 -4.26 0.60
CA THR A 61 7.77 -4.24 -0.83
C THR A 61 8.13 -2.90 -1.47
N THR A 62 7.87 -1.79 -0.80
CA THR A 62 8.16 -0.45 -1.33
C THR A 62 9.62 -0.02 -1.18
N SER A 63 10.51 -0.87 -0.62
CA SER A 63 11.95 -0.62 -0.64
C SER A 63 12.55 -0.74 -2.05
N PHE A 64 11.89 -1.46 -2.96
CA PHE A 64 12.32 -1.64 -4.34
C PHE A 64 11.70 -0.60 -5.26
N VAL A 65 12.53 0.12 -6.03
CA VAL A 65 12.06 1.20 -6.92
C VAL A 65 11.08 0.71 -7.99
N GLU A 66 11.32 -0.48 -8.56
CA GLU A 66 10.44 -1.05 -9.56
C GLU A 66 9.08 -1.43 -8.99
N VAL A 67 9.06 -1.87 -7.72
CA VAL A 67 7.80 -2.16 -7.02
C VAL A 67 7.00 -0.88 -6.78
N ARG A 68 7.66 0.21 -6.39
CA ARG A 68 7.00 1.51 -6.25
C ARG A 68 6.41 1.99 -7.57
N ARG A 69 7.16 1.84 -8.66
CA ARG A 69 6.69 2.21 -10.01
C ARG A 69 5.46 1.41 -10.41
N GLN A 70 5.49 0.10 -10.23
CA GLN A 70 4.35 -0.77 -10.51
C GLN A 70 3.16 -0.43 -9.61
N ALA A 71 3.38 -0.28 -8.30
CA ALA A 71 2.33 0.07 -7.34
C ALA A 71 1.67 1.41 -7.66
N ALA A 72 2.44 2.42 -8.09
CA ALA A 72 1.88 3.70 -8.50
C ALA A 72 0.90 3.55 -9.67
N ASN A 73 1.24 2.73 -10.67
CA ASN A 73 0.35 2.44 -11.80
C ASN A 73 -0.89 1.63 -11.36
N ASP A 74 -0.70 0.65 -10.50
CA ASP A 74 -1.79 -0.17 -9.95
C ASP A 74 -2.79 0.71 -9.18
N HIS A 75 -2.32 1.61 -8.33
CA HIS A 75 -3.17 2.52 -7.58
C HIS A 75 -4.01 3.41 -8.50
N ILE A 76 -3.42 3.95 -9.55
CA ILE A 76 -4.15 4.76 -10.55
C ILE A 76 -5.25 3.92 -11.20
N ALA A 77 -4.97 2.68 -11.59
CA ALA A 77 -5.96 1.78 -12.20
C ALA A 77 -7.10 1.45 -11.24
N ILE A 78 -6.79 1.10 -9.98
CA ILE A 78 -7.80 0.79 -8.94
C ILE A 78 -8.70 1.99 -8.70
N VAL A 79 -8.11 3.14 -8.45
CA VAL A 79 -8.85 4.35 -8.08
C VAL A 79 -9.68 4.88 -9.25
N SER A 80 -9.17 4.78 -10.47
CA SER A 80 -9.91 5.15 -11.69
C SER A 80 -11.14 4.27 -11.89
N ALA A 81 -11.03 2.96 -11.63
CA ALA A 81 -12.18 2.05 -11.68
C ALA A 81 -13.23 2.42 -10.60
N LEU A 82 -12.79 2.73 -9.38
CA LEU A 82 -13.68 3.19 -8.30
C LEU A 82 -14.40 4.50 -8.68
N ALA A 83 -13.69 5.44 -9.30
CA ALA A 83 -14.28 6.72 -9.73
C ALA A 83 -15.34 6.54 -10.81
N ARG A 84 -15.16 5.55 -11.70
CA ARG A 84 -16.15 5.17 -12.70
C ARG A 84 -17.27 4.27 -12.16
N ARG A 85 -17.20 3.90 -10.87
CA ARG A 85 -18.11 2.94 -10.22
C ARG A 85 -18.09 1.55 -10.86
N ASP A 86 -16.96 1.17 -11.41
CA ASP A 86 -16.72 -0.18 -11.92
C ASP A 86 -16.14 -1.06 -10.80
N ALA A 87 -17.04 -1.65 -10.02
CA ALA A 87 -16.66 -2.47 -8.88
C ALA A 87 -15.89 -3.73 -9.30
N ALA A 88 -16.26 -4.34 -10.41
CA ALA A 88 -15.60 -5.57 -10.90
C ALA A 88 -14.16 -5.28 -11.32
N GLU A 89 -13.92 -4.22 -12.07
CA GLU A 89 -12.57 -3.81 -12.47
C GLU A 89 -11.74 -3.38 -11.27
N ALA A 90 -12.33 -2.64 -10.32
CA ALA A 90 -11.64 -2.22 -9.10
C ALA A 90 -11.20 -3.41 -8.25
N GLU A 91 -12.06 -4.42 -8.08
CA GLU A 91 -11.76 -5.65 -7.36
C GLU A 91 -10.63 -6.43 -8.04
N GLU A 92 -10.70 -6.61 -9.35
CA GLU A 92 -9.68 -7.34 -10.10
C GLU A 92 -8.33 -6.63 -10.06
N ASN A 93 -8.29 -5.33 -10.24
CA ASN A 93 -7.06 -4.54 -10.15
C ASN A 93 -6.45 -4.60 -8.74
N MET A 94 -7.26 -4.54 -7.68
CA MET A 94 -6.79 -4.70 -6.30
C MET A 94 -6.27 -6.12 -6.06
N ARG A 95 -6.96 -7.14 -6.56
CA ARG A 95 -6.54 -8.53 -6.42
C ARG A 95 -5.16 -8.76 -7.05
N ILE A 96 -4.94 -8.25 -8.26
CA ILE A 96 -3.65 -8.34 -8.96
C ILE A 96 -2.57 -7.59 -8.19
N HIS A 97 -2.86 -6.38 -7.73
CA HIS A 97 -1.94 -5.56 -6.93
C HIS A 97 -1.48 -6.29 -5.66
N LEU A 98 -2.39 -6.87 -4.90
CA LEU A 98 -2.07 -7.61 -3.69
C LEU A 98 -1.34 -8.92 -3.96
N GLN A 99 -1.65 -9.63 -5.05
CA GLN A 99 -0.92 -10.81 -5.47
C GLN A 99 0.53 -10.50 -5.87
N ASN A 100 0.75 -9.39 -6.57
CA ASN A 100 2.09 -8.93 -6.91
C ASN A 100 2.90 -8.62 -5.65
N ALA A 101 2.30 -7.94 -4.67
CA ALA A 101 2.94 -7.67 -3.38
C ALA A 101 3.30 -8.96 -2.63
N LEU A 102 2.39 -9.93 -2.61
CA LEU A 102 2.63 -11.23 -1.98
C LEU A 102 3.79 -11.97 -2.65
N GLN A 103 3.86 -11.99 -3.97
CA GLN A 103 4.96 -12.62 -4.70
C GLN A 103 6.31 -12.01 -4.37
N ILE A 104 6.37 -10.70 -4.22
CA ILE A 104 7.61 -10.01 -3.82
C ILE A 104 8.05 -10.47 -2.43
N ILE A 105 7.14 -10.48 -1.45
CA ILE A 105 7.43 -10.93 -0.08
C ILE A 105 7.91 -12.38 -0.06
N MET A 106 7.27 -13.25 -0.82
CA MET A 106 7.63 -14.68 -0.89
C MET A 106 9.00 -14.93 -1.54
N ASN A 107 9.46 -14.02 -2.40
CA ASN A 107 10.72 -14.16 -3.14
C ASN A 107 11.87 -13.32 -2.54
N VAL A 108 11.59 -12.49 -1.54
CA VAL A 108 12.64 -11.75 -0.82
C VAL A 108 13.46 -12.72 0.04
N ASP A 109 14.78 -12.52 0.04
CA ASP A 109 15.67 -13.27 0.93
C ASP A 109 15.18 -13.15 2.38
N PRO A 110 14.97 -14.28 3.09
CA PRO A 110 14.50 -14.26 4.48
C PRO A 110 15.37 -13.39 5.41
N ASN A 111 16.67 -13.28 5.14
CA ASN A 111 17.55 -12.43 5.93
C ASN A 111 17.28 -10.94 5.72
N ILE A 112 16.98 -10.54 4.49
CA ILE A 112 16.55 -9.16 4.18
C ILE A 112 15.22 -8.86 4.86
N LEU A 113 14.27 -9.81 4.82
CA LEU A 113 12.97 -9.70 5.46
C LEU A 113 13.12 -9.51 6.97
N VAL A 114 13.88 -10.37 7.63
CA VAL A 114 14.15 -10.31 9.09
C VAL A 114 14.83 -9.00 9.46
N GLU A 115 15.86 -8.60 8.72
CA GLU A 115 16.58 -7.36 8.99
C GLU A 115 15.70 -6.12 8.78
N GLY A 116 14.87 -6.10 7.74
CA GLY A 116 13.91 -5.03 7.49
C GLY A 116 12.89 -4.90 8.63
N ILE A 117 12.35 -6.01 9.10
CA ILE A 117 11.43 -6.06 10.25
C ILE A 117 12.14 -5.56 11.51
N ARG A 118 13.34 -6.07 11.79
CA ARG A 118 14.12 -5.70 12.99
C ARG A 118 14.42 -4.21 13.01
N THR A 119 14.87 -3.65 11.90
CA THR A 119 15.18 -2.23 11.76
C THR A 119 13.95 -1.37 11.95
N LYS A 120 12.84 -1.74 11.32
CA LYS A 120 11.58 -1.00 11.42
C LYS A 120 11.02 -1.03 12.83
N VAL A 121 10.96 -2.21 13.45
CA VAL A 121 10.45 -2.38 14.81
C VAL A 121 11.34 -1.64 15.81
N ALA A 122 12.66 -1.73 15.68
CA ALA A 122 13.56 -0.99 16.54
C ALA A 122 13.35 0.52 16.43
N ALA A 123 13.25 1.05 15.23
CA ALA A 123 13.05 2.48 15.01
C ALA A 123 11.73 3.01 15.61
N GLU A 124 10.65 2.22 15.55
CA GLU A 124 9.34 2.63 16.03
C GLU A 124 9.12 2.41 17.52
N TYR A 125 9.58 1.29 18.05
CA TYR A 125 9.27 0.87 19.42
C TYR A 125 10.46 0.96 20.39
N TRP A 126 11.68 1.07 19.89
CA TRP A 126 12.92 1.24 20.68
C TRP A 126 13.84 2.29 20.06
N PRO A 127 13.41 3.54 19.98
CA PRO A 127 14.29 4.60 19.48
C PRO A 127 15.43 4.84 20.49
N GLY A 128 16.60 4.31 20.23
CA GLY A 128 17.78 4.50 21.11
C GLY A 128 18.58 3.24 21.40
N ILE A 129 18.20 2.13 20.78
CA ILE A 129 19.08 0.94 20.78
C ILE A 129 19.98 0.91 19.55
#